data_fb00ab654c18b487c82e8be93cb35b43
#
_entry.id   fb00ab654c18b487c82e8be93cb35b43
#
_cell.length_a   1.000
_cell.length_b   1.000
_cell.length_c   1.000
_cell.angle_alpha   90.00
_cell.angle_beta   90.00
_cell.angle_gamma   90.00
#
_symmetry.space_group_name_H-M   'P 1'
#
loop_
_entity.id
_entity.type
_entity.pdbx_description
1 polymer ?
#
loop_
_entity_poly.entity_id
_entity_poly.type
_entity_poly.pdbx_seq_one_letter_code
_entity_poly.pdbx_strand_id
1 'polypeptide(L)'
;MTVEEFTQFLKTSFELLCMFSKDGSLHYICMDWRHIKEIMAAAEVYDQFKNLCVWRKDNAGMGSFYRSQHELIFMFKHGKEPHINNVELGIHGRYRTNVWNYAGVNTPSAENAEKRAMHPTVKPVELIKDAILDASNRGGVVLDTFLGSGSTLIAAEKAGRICYGVELEPKYVDTAIRRYESLGEKHSAVHMGSGKTYQELLAAKRAEGGKHD
;
A
#
# COMPACT_ATOMS: atom_id res chain seq x y z
N MET A 1 -6.97 -15.50 14.60
CA MET A 1 -6.83 -14.39 15.58
C MET A 1 -8.19 -14.10 16.18
N THR A 2 -8.27 -13.96 17.51
CA THR A 2 -9.45 -13.37 18.19
C THR A 2 -9.51 -11.86 17.88
N VAL A 3 -10.61 -11.22 18.30
CA VAL A 3 -10.76 -9.75 18.16
C VAL A 3 -9.66 -9.01 18.94
N GLU A 4 -9.36 -9.49 20.15
CA GLU A 4 -8.32 -8.93 21.03
C GLU A 4 -6.93 -9.09 20.44
N GLU A 5 -6.60 -10.28 19.93
CA GLU A 5 -5.32 -10.55 19.26
C GLU A 5 -5.12 -9.67 18.03
N PHE A 6 -6.18 -9.50 17.22
CA PHE A 6 -6.12 -8.66 16.04
C PHE A 6 -5.96 -7.17 16.40
N THR A 7 -6.70 -6.69 17.41
CA THR A 7 -6.55 -5.33 17.91
C THR A 7 -5.13 -5.08 18.43
N GLN A 8 -4.56 -6.03 19.19
CA GLN A 8 -3.19 -5.90 19.68
C GLN A 8 -2.15 -5.93 18.56
N PHE A 9 -2.33 -6.79 17.55
CA PHE A 9 -1.49 -6.81 16.36
C PHE A 9 -1.50 -5.46 15.63
N LEU A 10 -2.69 -4.87 15.42
CA LEU A 10 -2.80 -3.55 14.81
C LEU A 10 -2.13 -2.48 15.65
N LYS A 11 -2.34 -2.49 16.97
CA LYS A 11 -1.75 -1.51 17.89
C LYS A 11 -0.22 -1.55 17.83
N THR A 12 0.37 -2.74 17.94
CA THR A 12 1.82 -2.91 17.82
C THR A 12 2.35 -2.43 16.46
N SER A 13 1.62 -2.75 15.37
CA SER A 13 1.97 -2.28 14.04
C SER A 13 1.94 -0.75 13.93
N PHE A 14 0.94 -0.10 14.53
CA PHE A 14 0.81 1.36 14.50
C PHE A 14 1.85 2.04 15.38
N GLU A 15 2.19 1.48 16.55
CA GLU A 15 3.30 1.94 17.39
C GLU A 15 4.63 1.92 16.63
N LEU A 16 4.91 0.84 15.89
CA LEU A 16 6.10 0.74 15.05
C LEU A 16 6.07 1.74 13.88
N LEU A 17 4.91 1.89 13.22
CA LEU A 17 4.76 2.91 12.17
C LEU A 17 5.03 4.31 12.70
N CYS A 18 4.53 4.67 13.88
CA CYS A 18 4.81 5.95 14.53
C CYS A 18 6.30 6.10 14.85
N MET A 19 6.94 5.05 15.40
CA MET A 19 8.36 5.07 15.75
C MET A 19 9.27 5.35 14.55
N PHE A 20 8.92 4.83 13.36
CA PHE A 20 9.71 5.00 12.14
C PHE A 20 9.19 6.11 11.21
N SER A 21 8.23 6.91 11.66
CA SER A 21 7.69 8.04 10.91
C SER A 21 8.14 9.38 11.51
N LYS A 22 8.24 10.39 10.66
CA LYS A 22 8.52 11.77 11.11
C LYS A 22 7.30 12.35 11.83
N ASP A 23 7.53 13.27 12.76
CA ASP A 23 6.48 14.11 13.31
C ASP A 23 5.75 14.86 12.17
N GLY A 24 4.44 14.92 12.21
CA GLY A 24 3.57 15.44 11.15
C GLY A 24 3.24 14.47 10.03
N SER A 25 3.68 13.20 10.08
CA SER A 25 3.36 12.21 9.05
C SER A 25 1.88 11.84 9.03
N LEU A 26 1.35 11.59 7.83
CA LEU A 26 0.00 11.03 7.63
C LEU A 26 0.10 9.54 7.29
N HIS A 27 -0.70 8.74 7.98
CA HIS A 27 -0.82 7.31 7.77
C HIS A 27 -2.19 6.99 7.17
N TYR A 28 -2.20 6.30 6.04
CA TYR A 28 -3.40 5.86 5.32
C TYR A 28 -3.57 4.35 5.53
N ILE A 29 -4.50 3.97 6.39
CA ILE A 29 -4.72 2.56 6.77
C ILE A 29 -5.99 2.06 6.08
N CYS A 30 -5.82 1.12 5.16
CA CYS A 30 -6.94 0.50 4.46
C CYS A 30 -7.51 -0.66 5.28
N MET A 31 -8.83 -0.64 5.50
CA MET A 31 -9.51 -1.69 6.24
C MET A 31 -10.94 -1.86 5.75
N ASP A 32 -11.48 -3.07 5.85
CA ASP A 32 -12.90 -3.28 5.60
C ASP A 32 -13.77 -2.80 6.78
N TRP A 33 -15.03 -2.54 6.49
CA TRP A 33 -15.98 -1.96 7.46
C TRP A 33 -16.24 -2.85 8.69
N ARG A 34 -15.98 -4.15 8.63
CA ARG A 34 -16.22 -5.10 9.73
C ARG A 34 -15.26 -4.91 10.89
N HIS A 35 -14.09 -4.35 10.61
CA HIS A 35 -13.00 -4.16 11.56
C HIS A 35 -12.82 -2.69 12.01
N ILE A 36 -13.88 -1.88 11.87
CA ILE A 36 -13.86 -0.46 12.31
C ILE A 36 -13.53 -0.36 13.80
N LYS A 37 -14.08 -1.25 14.64
CA LYS A 37 -13.87 -1.20 16.09
C LYS A 37 -12.41 -1.47 16.46
N GLU A 38 -11.84 -2.51 15.88
CA GLU A 38 -10.47 -2.95 16.13
C GLU A 38 -9.46 -1.89 15.68
N ILE A 39 -9.65 -1.33 14.47
CA ILE A 39 -8.76 -0.30 13.96
C ILE A 39 -8.84 0.99 14.79
N MET A 40 -10.04 1.42 15.20
CA MET A 40 -10.20 2.62 16.02
C MET A 40 -9.63 2.43 17.43
N ALA A 41 -9.77 1.26 18.03
CA ALA A 41 -9.15 0.94 19.32
C ALA A 41 -7.61 0.89 19.22
N ALA A 42 -7.07 0.29 18.15
CA ALA A 42 -5.62 0.26 17.93
C ALA A 42 -5.03 1.64 17.62
N ALA A 43 -5.83 2.53 17.01
CA ALA A 43 -5.41 3.86 16.57
C ALA A 43 -5.26 4.90 17.69
N GLU A 44 -5.50 4.55 18.95
CA GLU A 44 -5.26 5.43 20.12
C GLU A 44 -3.79 5.88 20.26
N VAL A 45 -2.87 5.22 19.55
CA VAL A 45 -1.46 5.60 19.48
C VAL A 45 -1.20 6.86 18.63
N TYR A 46 -2.17 7.27 17.81
CA TYR A 46 -2.06 8.45 16.96
C TYR A 46 -2.55 9.71 17.65
N ASP A 47 -1.94 10.84 17.32
CA ASP A 47 -2.31 12.15 17.87
C ASP A 47 -3.64 12.65 17.32
N GLN A 48 -4.00 12.28 16.11
CA GLN A 48 -5.22 12.75 15.48
C GLN A 48 -5.78 11.77 14.43
N PHE A 49 -7.08 11.51 14.52
CA PHE A 49 -7.87 10.99 13.41
C PHE A 49 -8.25 12.14 12.48
N LYS A 50 -7.67 12.16 11.28
CA LYS A 50 -7.82 13.27 10.33
C LYS A 50 -9.08 13.16 9.47
N ASN A 51 -9.32 11.97 8.91
CA ASN A 51 -10.45 11.75 8.01
C ASN A 51 -10.71 10.25 7.84
N LEU A 52 -11.90 9.94 7.35
CA LEU A 52 -12.27 8.64 6.82
C LEU A 52 -12.58 8.80 5.34
N CYS A 53 -11.71 8.24 4.49
CA CYS A 53 -11.95 8.20 3.06
C CYS A 53 -12.61 6.87 2.66
N VAL A 54 -13.46 6.93 1.65
CA VAL A 54 -14.15 5.77 1.10
C VAL A 54 -13.65 5.53 -0.31
N TRP A 55 -12.93 4.42 -0.51
CA TRP A 55 -12.64 3.96 -1.86
C TRP A 55 -13.89 3.25 -2.42
N ARG A 56 -14.61 3.93 -3.31
CA ARG A 56 -15.73 3.37 -4.05
C ARG A 56 -15.21 2.61 -5.25
N LYS A 57 -15.54 1.31 -5.31
CA LYS A 57 -15.22 0.43 -6.44
C LYS A 57 -16.32 0.50 -7.49
N ASP A 58 -16.00 0.23 -8.73
CA ASP A 58 -16.96 0.16 -9.85
C ASP A 58 -17.88 -1.07 -9.75
N ASN A 59 -17.38 -2.19 -9.20
CA ASN A 59 -18.13 -3.42 -8.98
C ASN A 59 -18.25 -3.77 -7.50
N ALA A 60 -19.44 -4.20 -7.11
CA ALA A 60 -19.69 -4.71 -5.77
C ALA A 60 -19.16 -6.15 -5.62
N GLY A 61 -18.57 -6.43 -4.48
CA GLY A 61 -18.21 -7.79 -4.05
C GLY A 61 -19.41 -8.61 -3.58
N MET A 62 -19.12 -9.78 -3.03
CA MET A 62 -20.12 -10.62 -2.36
C MET A 62 -20.61 -9.93 -1.07
N GLY A 63 -21.84 -10.24 -0.64
CA GLY A 63 -22.39 -9.74 0.60
C GLY A 63 -23.59 -10.55 1.04
N SER A 64 -23.92 -10.54 2.34
CA SER A 64 -25.05 -11.28 2.89
C SER A 64 -26.36 -10.49 2.88
N PHE A 65 -26.28 -9.17 3.13
CA PHE A 65 -27.42 -8.26 3.11
C PHE A 65 -27.26 -7.18 2.06
N TYR A 66 -26.25 -6.30 2.23
CA TYR A 66 -25.81 -5.41 1.17
C TYR A 66 -24.48 -5.89 0.59
N ARG A 67 -24.32 -5.76 -0.73
CA ARG A 67 -23.06 -6.04 -1.40
C ARG A 67 -22.05 -4.92 -1.12
N SER A 68 -20.87 -5.27 -0.63
CA SER A 68 -19.82 -4.28 -0.37
C SER A 68 -19.22 -3.78 -1.69
N GLN A 69 -19.31 -2.47 -1.93
CA GLN A 69 -18.75 -1.81 -3.10
C GLN A 69 -17.65 -0.79 -2.70
N HIS A 70 -17.12 -0.91 -1.50
CA HIS A 70 -16.15 0.04 -0.98
C HIS A 70 -15.09 -0.64 -0.13
N GLU A 71 -14.05 0.11 0.16
CA GLU A 71 -13.07 -0.13 1.21
C GLU A 71 -12.83 1.18 1.95
N LEU A 72 -12.59 1.12 3.25
CA LEU A 72 -12.35 2.31 4.06
C LEU A 72 -10.85 2.59 4.14
N ILE A 73 -10.50 3.87 4.13
CA ILE A 73 -9.13 4.35 4.26
C ILE A 73 -9.12 5.34 5.43
N PHE A 74 -8.63 4.87 6.57
CA PHE A 74 -8.50 5.68 7.77
C PHE A 74 -7.24 6.54 7.66
N MET A 75 -7.40 7.84 7.84
CA MET A 75 -6.28 8.77 7.84
C MET A 75 -5.96 9.18 9.26
N PHE A 76 -4.79 8.80 9.74
CA PHE A 76 -4.28 9.21 11.05
C PHE A 76 -3.06 10.12 10.89
N LYS A 77 -2.88 11.02 11.84
CA LYS A 77 -1.70 11.88 11.93
C LYS A 77 -0.88 11.48 13.14
N HIS A 78 0.41 11.29 12.92
CA HIS A 78 1.41 11.11 13.95
C HIS A 78 2.11 12.43 14.25
N GLY A 79 2.25 12.73 15.57
CA GLY A 79 2.98 13.87 16.05
C GLY A 79 2.21 15.22 15.96
N LYS A 80 2.84 16.29 16.43
CA LYS A 80 2.23 17.61 16.57
C LYS A 80 2.53 18.55 15.41
N GLU A 81 3.64 18.33 14.69
CA GLU A 81 4.03 19.18 13.56
C GLU A 81 2.98 19.19 12.45
N PRO A 82 2.88 20.26 11.66
CA PRO A 82 2.00 20.32 10.51
C PRO A 82 2.32 19.18 9.51
N HIS A 83 1.28 18.53 9.00
CA HIS A 83 1.44 17.57 7.90
C HIS A 83 1.58 18.29 6.56
N ILE A 84 2.22 17.64 5.60
CA ILE A 84 2.23 18.11 4.21
C ILE A 84 0.80 18.02 3.65
N ASN A 85 0.32 19.14 3.10
CA ASN A 85 -1.00 19.27 2.50
C ASN A 85 -0.86 19.87 1.09
N ASN A 86 -0.87 19.01 0.07
CA ASN A 86 -0.79 19.44 -1.33
C ASN A 86 -2.18 19.55 -1.98
N VAL A 87 -3.25 19.37 -1.20
CA VAL A 87 -4.64 19.52 -1.68
C VAL A 87 -5.14 20.95 -1.48
N GLU A 88 -4.97 21.50 -0.27
CA GLU A 88 -5.35 22.85 0.12
C GLU A 88 -6.72 23.30 -0.46
N LEU A 89 -7.73 22.44 -0.37
CA LEU A 89 -9.07 22.65 -0.92
C LEU A 89 -9.08 23.02 -2.42
N GLY A 90 -8.08 22.55 -3.17
CA GLY A 90 -7.99 22.72 -4.63
C GLY A 90 -7.17 23.93 -5.10
N ILE A 91 -6.51 24.68 -4.21
CA ILE A 91 -5.66 25.84 -4.58
C ILE A 91 -4.58 25.42 -5.60
N HIS A 92 -4.03 24.20 -5.50
CA HIS A 92 -3.05 23.65 -6.44
C HIS A 92 -3.67 22.79 -7.56
N GLY A 93 -4.96 22.93 -7.83
CA GLY A 93 -5.67 22.17 -8.87
C GLY A 93 -6.01 20.73 -8.49
N ARG A 94 -5.73 20.31 -7.25
CA ARG A 94 -6.06 18.97 -6.75
C ARG A 94 -7.35 18.98 -5.95
N TYR A 95 -8.49 19.00 -6.65
CA TYR A 95 -9.81 18.92 -6.01
C TYR A 95 -10.07 17.50 -5.53
N ARG A 96 -9.82 17.24 -4.24
CA ARG A 96 -9.98 15.92 -3.62
C ARG A 96 -11.12 15.96 -2.61
N THR A 97 -11.98 14.95 -2.68
CA THR A 97 -12.97 14.66 -1.65
C THR A 97 -12.56 13.40 -0.90
N ASN A 98 -13.28 13.06 0.16
CA ASN A 98 -13.07 11.80 0.87
C ASN A 98 -13.80 10.59 0.26
N VAL A 99 -14.41 10.75 -0.93
CA VAL A 99 -14.94 9.65 -1.75
C VAL A 99 -14.06 9.49 -2.97
N TRP A 100 -13.35 8.36 -3.04
CA TRP A 100 -12.36 8.06 -4.06
C TRP A 100 -12.88 7.01 -5.03
N ASN A 101 -13.01 7.35 -6.30
CA ASN A 101 -13.55 6.47 -7.32
C ASN A 101 -12.41 5.86 -8.13
N TYR A 102 -12.10 4.59 -7.89
CA TYR A 102 -11.11 3.82 -8.64
C TYR A 102 -11.65 2.41 -8.88
N ALA A 103 -11.42 1.88 -10.08
CA ALA A 103 -11.81 0.52 -10.43
C ALA A 103 -11.18 -0.50 -9.47
N GLY A 104 -11.96 -1.48 -9.04
CA GLY A 104 -11.46 -2.60 -8.26
C GLY A 104 -10.91 -3.70 -9.17
N VAL A 105 -10.09 -4.60 -8.61
CA VAL A 105 -9.52 -5.74 -9.35
C VAL A 105 -10.58 -6.76 -9.80
N ASN A 106 -11.80 -6.69 -9.27
CA ASN A 106 -12.91 -7.58 -9.64
C ASN A 106 -13.63 -7.14 -10.92
N THR A 107 -13.31 -5.98 -11.48
CA THR A 107 -13.82 -5.55 -12.79
C THR A 107 -13.30 -6.49 -13.86
N PRO A 108 -14.17 -7.11 -14.68
CA PRO A 108 -13.74 -8.03 -15.74
C PRO A 108 -12.86 -7.31 -16.77
N SER A 109 -11.57 -7.65 -16.79
CA SER A 109 -10.61 -7.27 -17.83
C SER A 109 -9.42 -8.22 -17.78
N ALA A 110 -8.69 -8.37 -18.90
CA ALA A 110 -7.47 -9.17 -18.94
C ALA A 110 -6.44 -8.66 -17.92
N GLU A 111 -6.23 -7.35 -17.83
CA GLU A 111 -5.32 -6.71 -16.87
C GLU A 111 -5.71 -7.00 -15.41
N ASN A 112 -7.00 -7.02 -15.09
CA ASN A 112 -7.47 -7.35 -13.75
C ASN A 112 -7.38 -8.85 -13.43
N ALA A 113 -7.42 -9.73 -14.43
CA ALA A 113 -7.17 -11.15 -14.25
C ALA A 113 -5.71 -11.40 -13.82
N GLU A 114 -4.75 -10.71 -14.45
CA GLU A 114 -3.34 -10.74 -14.04
C GLU A 114 -3.14 -10.18 -12.63
N LYS A 115 -3.76 -9.04 -12.31
CA LYS A 115 -3.69 -8.44 -10.97
C LYS A 115 -4.22 -9.37 -9.89
N ARG A 116 -5.33 -10.09 -10.14
CA ARG A 116 -5.86 -11.09 -9.19
C ARG A 116 -4.92 -12.27 -8.99
N ALA A 117 -4.23 -12.70 -10.05
CA ALA A 117 -3.22 -13.75 -9.96
C ALA A 117 -2.00 -13.33 -9.13
N MET A 118 -1.67 -12.03 -9.12
CA MET A 118 -0.56 -11.48 -8.35
C MET A 118 -0.82 -11.44 -6.84
N HIS A 119 -2.02 -11.04 -6.42
CA HIS A 119 -2.40 -10.92 -5.01
C HIS A 119 -3.92 -10.74 -4.87
N PRO A 120 -4.58 -11.36 -3.88
CA PRO A 120 -6.04 -11.29 -3.71
C PRO A 120 -6.59 -9.87 -3.49
N THR A 121 -5.79 -8.98 -2.92
CA THR A 121 -6.21 -7.63 -2.51
C THR A 121 -5.33 -6.51 -3.10
N VAL A 122 -4.92 -6.64 -4.38
CA VAL A 122 -4.14 -5.61 -5.07
C VAL A 122 -4.91 -4.29 -5.08
N LYS A 123 -4.28 -3.22 -4.60
CA LYS A 123 -4.84 -1.86 -4.68
C LYS A 123 -4.44 -1.20 -6.00
N PRO A 124 -5.32 -0.35 -6.58
CA PRO A 124 -4.99 0.41 -7.76
C PRO A 124 -3.78 1.32 -7.52
N VAL A 125 -2.79 1.26 -8.41
CA VAL A 125 -1.60 2.10 -8.31
C VAL A 125 -1.94 3.59 -8.32
N GLU A 126 -2.91 4.00 -9.14
CA GLU A 126 -3.32 5.41 -9.24
C GLU A 126 -4.00 5.92 -7.96
N LEU A 127 -4.77 5.08 -7.25
CA LEU A 127 -5.33 5.43 -5.94
C LEU A 127 -4.23 5.77 -4.94
N ILE A 128 -3.22 4.89 -4.85
CA ILE A 128 -2.10 5.06 -3.92
C ILE A 128 -1.24 6.25 -4.33
N LYS A 129 -0.98 6.41 -5.63
CA LYS A 129 -0.22 7.54 -6.17
C LYS A 129 -0.87 8.88 -5.83
N ASP A 130 -2.19 8.98 -5.96
CA ASP A 130 -2.91 10.19 -5.59
C ASP A 130 -2.80 10.47 -4.08
N ALA A 131 -2.94 9.48 -3.22
CA ALA A 131 -2.72 9.64 -1.78
C ALA A 131 -1.28 10.10 -1.46
N ILE A 132 -0.26 9.54 -2.13
CA ILE A 132 1.13 9.94 -2.00
C ILE A 132 1.32 11.40 -2.42
N LEU A 133 0.74 11.81 -3.54
CA LEU A 133 0.83 13.20 -4.04
C LEU A 133 0.14 14.19 -3.12
N ASP A 134 -0.96 13.80 -2.48
CA ASP A 134 -1.72 14.65 -1.55
C ASP A 134 -0.91 15.00 -0.29
N ALA A 135 -0.02 14.10 0.18
CA ALA A 135 0.60 14.18 1.51
C ALA A 135 2.13 14.05 1.52
N SER A 136 2.79 14.17 0.38
CA SER A 136 4.24 14.10 0.30
C SER A 136 4.82 15.02 -0.78
N ASN A 137 6.07 15.43 -0.60
CA ASN A 137 6.83 16.18 -1.62
C ASN A 137 7.67 15.24 -2.48
N ARG A 138 8.09 15.69 -3.67
CA ARG A 138 9.03 14.95 -4.54
C ARG A 138 10.31 14.61 -3.76
N GLY A 139 10.80 13.38 -3.92
CA GLY A 139 11.95 12.86 -3.16
C GLY A 139 11.62 12.48 -1.70
N GLY A 140 10.37 12.69 -1.24
CA GLY A 140 9.94 12.27 0.09
C GLY A 140 9.91 10.75 0.23
N VAL A 141 9.96 10.27 1.48
CA VAL A 141 9.91 8.84 1.81
C VAL A 141 8.47 8.41 2.06
N VAL A 142 8.11 7.26 1.50
CA VAL A 142 6.86 6.53 1.73
C VAL A 142 7.22 5.19 2.37
N LEU A 143 6.60 4.87 3.51
CA LEU A 143 6.76 3.59 4.20
C LEU A 143 5.50 2.75 4.02
N ASP A 144 5.65 1.50 3.59
CA ASP A 144 4.57 0.50 3.54
C ASP A 144 5.02 -0.80 4.20
N THR A 145 4.48 -1.10 5.38
CA THR A 145 4.83 -2.28 6.16
C THR A 145 4.04 -3.53 5.79
N PHE A 146 3.13 -3.42 4.81
CA PHE A 146 2.34 -4.52 4.25
C PHE A 146 2.33 -4.43 2.72
N LEU A 147 3.53 -4.41 2.13
CA LEU A 147 3.78 -4.05 0.72
C LEU A 147 3.00 -4.91 -0.28
N GLY A 148 2.77 -6.19 0.05
CA GLY A 148 2.11 -7.14 -0.83
C GLY A 148 2.82 -7.24 -2.18
N SER A 149 2.04 -7.15 -3.26
CA SER A 149 2.57 -7.19 -4.63
C SER A 149 3.23 -5.87 -5.10
N GLY A 150 3.51 -4.92 -4.20
CA GLY A 150 4.30 -3.72 -4.49
C GLY A 150 3.53 -2.57 -5.14
N SER A 151 2.22 -2.45 -4.96
CA SER A 151 1.46 -1.32 -5.54
C SER A 151 1.94 0.02 -5.03
N THR A 152 2.33 0.11 -3.75
CA THR A 152 2.91 1.33 -3.16
C THR A 152 4.29 1.64 -3.72
N LEU A 153 5.13 0.62 -3.95
CA LEU A 153 6.43 0.78 -4.60
C LEU A 153 6.29 1.41 -5.99
N ILE A 154 5.40 0.85 -6.81
CA ILE A 154 5.14 1.36 -8.16
C ILE A 154 4.54 2.78 -8.13
N ALA A 155 3.63 3.05 -7.21
CA ALA A 155 3.01 4.36 -7.06
C ALA A 155 4.03 5.43 -6.63
N ALA A 156 4.90 5.10 -5.68
CA ALA A 156 5.96 5.99 -5.21
C ALA A 156 6.97 6.30 -6.33
N GLU A 157 7.42 5.29 -7.09
CA GLU A 157 8.29 5.46 -8.24
C GLU A 157 7.67 6.41 -9.27
N LYS A 158 6.43 6.16 -9.70
CA LYS A 158 5.69 7.02 -10.64
C LYS A 158 5.48 8.45 -10.11
N ALA A 159 5.43 8.62 -8.79
CA ALA A 159 5.28 9.91 -8.15
C ALA A 159 6.63 10.62 -7.88
N GLY A 160 7.77 9.96 -8.12
CA GLY A 160 9.11 10.47 -7.81
C GLY A 160 9.39 10.55 -6.30
N ARG A 161 8.96 9.53 -5.56
CA ARG A 161 9.18 9.34 -4.12
C ARG A 161 10.05 8.09 -3.88
N ILE A 162 10.64 8.01 -2.70
CA ILE A 162 11.40 6.84 -2.25
C ILE A 162 10.45 5.94 -1.47
N CYS A 163 10.36 4.67 -1.82
CA CYS A 163 9.55 3.70 -1.09
C CYS A 163 10.43 2.78 -0.24
N TYR A 164 10.11 2.68 1.04
CA TYR A 164 10.55 1.60 1.90
C TYR A 164 9.39 0.65 2.13
N GLY A 165 9.56 -0.61 1.78
CA GLY A 165 8.52 -1.62 1.88
C GLY A 165 8.97 -2.82 2.70
N VAL A 166 8.05 -3.39 3.48
CA VAL A 166 8.24 -4.65 4.19
C VAL A 166 7.16 -5.63 3.72
N GLU A 167 7.57 -6.85 3.40
CA GLU A 167 6.67 -7.94 3.02
C GLU A 167 7.18 -9.25 3.60
N LEU A 168 6.30 -10.00 4.22
CA LEU A 168 6.62 -11.26 4.90
C LEU A 168 6.66 -12.45 3.94
N GLU A 169 5.79 -12.43 2.93
CA GLU A 169 5.61 -13.58 2.03
C GLU A 169 6.54 -13.46 0.81
N PRO A 170 7.54 -14.35 0.66
CA PRO A 170 8.56 -14.25 -0.40
C PRO A 170 7.99 -14.18 -1.82
N LYS A 171 6.88 -14.86 -2.11
CA LYS A 171 6.26 -14.82 -3.44
C LYS A 171 5.72 -13.43 -3.80
N TYR A 172 5.30 -12.65 -2.79
CA TYR A 172 4.87 -11.27 -3.01
C TYR A 172 6.06 -10.33 -3.18
N VAL A 173 7.17 -10.59 -2.47
CA VAL A 173 8.44 -9.89 -2.72
C VAL A 173 8.89 -10.08 -4.16
N ASP A 174 8.91 -11.33 -4.65
CA ASP A 174 9.23 -11.64 -6.05
C ASP A 174 8.30 -10.92 -7.03
N THR A 175 7.02 -10.86 -6.71
CA THR A 175 6.02 -10.16 -7.54
C THR A 175 6.28 -8.65 -7.56
N ALA A 176 6.57 -8.05 -6.41
CA ALA A 176 6.87 -6.63 -6.30
C ALA A 176 8.13 -6.26 -7.11
N ILE A 177 9.19 -7.08 -7.02
CA ILE A 177 10.43 -6.88 -7.77
C ILE A 177 10.18 -6.97 -9.28
N ARG A 178 9.48 -8.02 -9.76
CA ARG A 178 9.18 -8.16 -11.20
C ARG A 178 8.36 -6.99 -11.73
N ARG A 179 7.38 -6.52 -10.97
CA ARG A 179 6.58 -5.34 -11.33
C ARG A 179 7.45 -4.08 -11.40
N TYR A 180 8.37 -3.91 -10.46
CA TYR A 180 9.30 -2.78 -10.46
C TYR A 180 10.22 -2.82 -11.69
N GLU A 181 10.85 -3.97 -11.97
CA GLU A 181 11.72 -4.13 -13.13
C GLU A 181 10.97 -3.94 -14.47
N SER A 182 9.66 -4.28 -14.51
CA SER A 182 8.82 -4.07 -15.70
C SER A 182 8.55 -2.60 -16.05
N LEU A 183 8.89 -1.66 -15.17
CA LEU A 183 8.76 -0.22 -15.44
C LEU A 183 9.79 0.28 -16.48
N GLY A 184 10.85 -0.47 -16.75
CA GLY A 184 11.85 -0.16 -17.77
C GLY A 184 13.27 -0.50 -17.37
N GLU A 185 14.20 -0.41 -18.32
CA GLU A 185 15.59 -0.87 -18.18
C GLU A 185 16.37 -0.23 -17.00
N LYS A 186 15.96 0.94 -16.54
CA LYS A 186 16.58 1.62 -15.39
C LYS A 186 16.19 1.03 -14.03
N HIS A 187 15.18 0.15 -14.01
CA HIS A 187 14.62 -0.42 -12.81
C HIS A 187 15.16 -1.83 -12.60
N SER A 188 16.34 -1.94 -12.00
CA SER A 188 16.97 -3.20 -11.65
C SER A 188 17.04 -3.36 -10.14
N ALA A 189 16.56 -4.47 -9.62
CA ALA A 189 16.63 -4.79 -8.21
C ALA A 189 17.95 -5.51 -7.89
N VAL A 190 18.63 -5.07 -6.84
CA VAL A 190 19.91 -5.64 -6.38
C VAL A 190 19.76 -6.15 -4.95
N HIS A 191 20.15 -7.39 -4.73
CA HIS A 191 20.18 -7.98 -3.40
C HIS A 191 21.39 -7.45 -2.61
N MET A 192 21.13 -6.65 -1.58
CA MET A 192 22.17 -5.96 -0.82
C MET A 192 23.24 -6.87 -0.21
N GLY A 193 22.83 -8.05 0.25
CA GLY A 193 23.75 -9.02 0.90
C GLY A 193 24.74 -9.67 -0.05
N SER A 194 24.39 -9.87 -1.34
CA SER A 194 25.25 -10.51 -2.34
C SER A 194 25.75 -9.58 -3.44
N GLY A 195 25.17 -8.38 -3.56
CA GLY A 195 25.44 -7.44 -4.67
C GLY A 195 24.91 -7.90 -6.03
N LYS A 196 24.23 -9.06 -6.10
CA LYS A 196 23.69 -9.61 -7.35
C LYS A 196 22.34 -9.00 -7.70
N THR A 197 22.08 -8.85 -8.98
CA THR A 197 20.76 -8.47 -9.47
C THR A 197 19.74 -9.61 -9.27
N TYR A 198 18.47 -9.26 -9.26
CA TYR A 198 17.38 -10.25 -9.18
C TYR A 198 17.45 -11.26 -10.33
N GLN A 199 17.80 -10.81 -11.54
CA GLN A 199 17.92 -11.66 -12.72
C GLN A 199 19.07 -12.67 -12.60
N GLU A 200 20.23 -12.24 -12.06
CA GLU A 200 21.36 -13.13 -11.80
C GLU A 200 21.02 -14.20 -10.75
N LEU A 201 20.27 -13.83 -9.70
CA LEU A 201 19.81 -14.77 -8.68
C LEU A 201 18.81 -15.80 -9.25
N LEU A 202 17.88 -15.35 -10.10
CA LEU A 202 16.94 -16.22 -10.80
C LEU A 202 17.65 -17.20 -11.72
N ALA A 203 18.65 -16.77 -12.49
CA ALA A 203 19.43 -17.62 -13.38
C ALA A 203 20.20 -18.70 -12.59
N ALA A 204 20.83 -18.31 -11.48
CA ALA A 204 21.53 -19.25 -10.60
C ALA A 204 20.59 -20.33 -10.04
N LYS A 205 19.43 -19.93 -9.51
CA LYS A 205 18.43 -20.85 -8.97
C LYS A 205 17.89 -21.84 -10.01
N ARG A 206 17.69 -21.40 -11.26
CA ARG A 206 17.26 -22.27 -12.37
C ARG A 206 18.35 -23.30 -12.74
N ALA A 207 19.62 -22.88 -12.71
CA ALA A 207 20.75 -23.77 -12.99
C ALA A 207 20.94 -24.85 -11.89
N GLU A 208 20.62 -24.54 -10.65
CA GLU A 208 20.63 -25.50 -9.53
C GLU A 208 19.44 -26.47 -9.59
N GLY A 209 18.22 -25.96 -9.89
CA GLY A 209 17.00 -26.80 -9.98
C GLY A 209 16.97 -27.74 -11.18
N GLY A 210 17.68 -27.45 -12.26
CA GLY A 210 17.80 -28.33 -13.44
C GLY A 210 18.81 -29.51 -13.31
N LYS A 211 19.42 -29.67 -12.13
CA LYS A 211 20.35 -30.77 -11.85
C LYS A 211 19.73 -31.94 -11.08
N HIS A 212 18.44 -31.92 -10.83
CA HIS A 212 17.71 -32.92 -10.04
C HIS A 212 16.58 -33.63 -10.81
N ASP A 213 16.60 -33.61 -12.17
CA ASP A 213 15.76 -34.46 -13.03
C ASP A 213 16.59 -35.52 -13.74
#